data_97c5717142b2f6aad6cdfa5b5c91ba2f
#
_entry.id   97c5717142b2f6aad6cdfa5b5c91ba2f
#
_cell.length_a   1.000
_cell.length_b   1.000
_cell.length_c   1.000
_cell.angle_alpha   90.00
_cell.angle_beta   90.00
_cell.angle_gamma   90.00
#
_symmetry.space_group_name_H-M   'P 1'
#
loop_
_entity.id
_entity.type
_entity.pdbx_description
1 polymer ?
#
loop_
_entity_poly.entity_id
_entity_poly.type
_entity_poly.pdbx_seq_one_letter_code
_entity_poly.pdbx_strand_id
1 'polypeptide(L)'
;MNFSAPVPPPANMIIYPAIDLRGGRVVRLTEGKFDQEKTYGHDPLAVARDFAAAGATWLHVVDLDGAKDPSKRQTALVEQLAQGGKLKVQTGGGIRETAQITALLSAGAHRVIIGSLAAKQPELVTEWLQQFGSEQIILAPDVRLDEAGIPRVAAAGWQESTGLALDDFINRFLPAGLRHILCTDISRDGKLSGPNSALYAQLVKKFPALHIQASGGVASLADLRILKTTGSTGAIVGRALYEHKFTLAEALAC
;
A
#
# COMPACT_ATOMS: atom_id res chain seq x y z
N MET A 1 11.16 -15.54 -24.29
CA MET A 1 10.99 -14.65 -23.12
C MET A 1 11.27 -15.51 -21.89
N ASN A 2 12.39 -15.25 -21.19
CA ASN A 2 12.72 -15.97 -19.96
C ASN A 2 11.82 -15.46 -18.82
N PHE A 3 10.78 -16.19 -18.51
CA PHE A 3 10.06 -15.99 -17.26
C PHE A 3 10.97 -16.50 -16.13
N SER A 4 11.60 -15.59 -15.41
CA SER A 4 12.31 -15.95 -14.18
C SER A 4 11.33 -16.69 -13.27
N ALA A 5 11.77 -17.79 -12.66
CA ALA A 5 10.98 -18.56 -11.72
C ALA A 5 10.41 -17.63 -10.63
N PRO A 6 9.18 -17.85 -10.14
CA PRO A 6 8.59 -17.02 -9.09
C PRO A 6 9.49 -17.04 -7.86
N VAL A 7 9.88 -15.84 -7.39
CA VAL A 7 10.59 -15.71 -6.11
C VAL A 7 9.61 -16.15 -5.02
N PRO A 8 9.98 -17.11 -4.16
CA PRO A 8 9.09 -17.54 -3.10
C PRO A 8 8.73 -16.34 -2.18
N PRO A 9 7.53 -16.34 -1.59
CA PRO A 9 7.15 -15.31 -0.64
C PRO A 9 8.15 -15.26 0.52
N PRO A 10 8.41 -14.08 1.11
CA PRO A 10 9.33 -13.94 2.22
C PRO A 10 8.92 -14.87 3.37
N ALA A 11 9.88 -15.50 4.02
CA ALA A 11 9.64 -16.41 5.14
C ALA A 11 8.92 -15.72 6.32
N ASN A 12 9.03 -14.39 6.41
CA ASN A 12 8.35 -13.57 7.41
C ASN A 12 7.52 -12.47 6.74
N MET A 13 6.33 -12.20 7.29
CA MET A 13 5.50 -11.07 6.89
C MET A 13 6.22 -9.75 7.17
N ILE A 14 6.34 -8.89 6.16
CA ILE A 14 6.96 -7.58 6.27
C ILE A 14 5.96 -6.59 6.89
N ILE A 15 6.38 -5.87 7.91
CA ILE A 15 5.62 -4.73 8.45
C ILE A 15 6.05 -3.47 7.70
N TYR A 16 5.07 -2.78 7.14
CA TYR A 16 5.23 -1.50 6.44
C TYR A 16 4.65 -0.38 7.31
N PRO A 17 5.45 0.30 8.15
CA PRO A 17 4.98 1.52 8.79
C PRO A 17 4.62 2.54 7.71
N ALA A 18 3.50 3.25 7.91
CA ALA A 18 2.91 4.12 6.90
C ALA A 18 2.98 5.59 7.28
N ILE A 19 3.35 6.43 6.31
CA ILE A 19 3.30 7.89 6.37
C ILE A 19 2.38 8.39 5.27
N ASP A 20 1.34 9.13 5.63
CA ASP A 20 0.55 9.92 4.68
C ASP A 20 1.10 11.35 4.69
N LEU A 21 1.49 11.85 3.52
CA LEU A 21 2.05 13.20 3.34
C LEU A 21 0.99 14.18 2.86
N ARG A 22 0.86 15.31 3.55
CA ARG A 22 0.05 16.45 3.10
C ARG A 22 0.70 17.75 3.53
N GLY A 23 0.99 18.64 2.56
CA GLY A 23 1.67 19.91 2.83
C GLY A 23 2.98 19.76 3.58
N GLY A 24 3.78 18.74 3.28
CA GLY A 24 5.07 18.44 3.93
C GLY A 24 4.94 17.86 5.35
N ARG A 25 3.75 17.50 5.81
CA ARG A 25 3.47 16.98 7.16
C ARG A 25 3.01 15.53 7.12
N VAL A 26 3.19 14.84 8.25
CA VAL A 26 2.63 13.51 8.48
C VAL A 26 1.21 13.65 9.00
N VAL A 27 0.26 13.13 8.24
CA VAL A 27 -1.17 13.21 8.55
C VAL A 27 -1.84 11.83 8.46
N ARG A 28 -3.07 11.74 8.90
CA ARG A 28 -4.00 10.63 8.62
C ARG A 28 -5.37 11.19 8.31
N LEU A 29 -5.98 10.63 7.29
CA LEU A 29 -7.37 10.92 6.97
C LEU A 29 -8.27 9.88 7.64
N THR A 30 -9.43 10.30 8.13
CA THR A 30 -10.47 9.36 8.58
C THR A 30 -11.30 8.96 7.36
N GLU A 31 -11.35 7.65 7.07
CA GLU A 31 -12.08 7.12 5.91
C GLU A 31 -11.73 7.79 4.56
N GLY A 32 -10.46 8.21 4.39
CA GLY A 32 -10.01 8.89 3.17
C GLY A 32 -10.56 10.32 2.99
N LYS A 33 -11.25 10.89 3.99
CA LYS A 33 -11.88 12.22 3.88
C LYS A 33 -10.87 13.33 4.19
N PHE A 34 -10.65 14.21 3.22
CA PHE A 34 -9.68 15.32 3.33
C PHE A 34 -10.06 16.42 4.34
N ASP A 35 -11.33 16.50 4.72
CA ASP A 35 -11.86 17.40 5.75
C ASP A 35 -11.73 16.83 7.17
N GLN A 36 -11.36 15.56 7.30
CA GLN A 36 -11.16 14.87 8.58
C GLN A 36 -9.69 14.44 8.75
N GLU A 37 -8.80 15.45 8.64
CA GLU A 37 -7.36 15.26 8.81
C GLU A 37 -6.94 15.38 10.27
N LYS A 38 -6.07 14.46 10.72
CA LYS A 38 -5.33 14.58 11.98
C LYS A 38 -3.83 14.62 11.66
N THR A 39 -3.13 15.65 12.13
CA THR A 39 -1.68 15.77 12.00
C THR A 39 -1.00 15.04 13.15
N TYR A 40 0.00 14.21 12.83
CA TYR A 40 0.79 13.44 13.80
C TYR A 40 2.26 13.88 13.86
N GLY A 41 2.76 14.60 12.87
CA GLY A 41 4.12 15.11 12.85
C GLY A 41 4.34 16.17 11.79
N HIS A 42 5.28 17.08 12.08
CA HIS A 42 5.66 18.17 11.16
C HIS A 42 6.96 17.87 10.40
N ASP A 43 7.68 16.80 10.76
CA ASP A 43 8.91 16.36 10.10
C ASP A 43 8.79 14.87 9.69
N PRO A 44 8.41 14.59 8.43
CA PRO A 44 8.34 13.21 7.91
C PRO A 44 9.69 12.48 7.95
N LEU A 45 10.80 13.21 7.82
CA LEU A 45 12.14 12.60 7.88
C LEU A 45 12.49 12.15 9.29
N ALA A 46 12.06 12.89 10.33
CA ALA A 46 12.22 12.45 11.71
C ALA A 46 11.44 11.18 11.96
N VAL A 47 10.16 11.12 11.55
CA VAL A 47 9.33 9.92 11.69
C VAL A 47 9.94 8.72 10.96
N ALA A 48 10.47 8.92 9.75
CA ALA A 48 11.15 7.84 9.02
C ALA A 48 12.42 7.37 9.72
N ARG A 49 13.21 8.28 10.31
CA ARG A 49 14.40 7.93 11.13
C ARG A 49 14.00 7.11 12.36
N ASP A 50 12.92 7.48 13.04
CA ASP A 50 12.41 6.73 14.20
C ASP A 50 11.96 5.33 13.81
N PHE A 51 11.28 5.17 12.67
CA PHE A 51 10.91 3.86 12.14
C PHE A 51 12.13 3.01 11.77
N ALA A 52 13.16 3.62 11.15
CA ALA A 52 14.42 2.94 10.86
C ALA A 52 15.16 2.52 12.14
N ALA A 53 15.20 3.38 13.15
CA ALA A 53 15.80 3.10 14.45
C ALA A 53 15.08 1.96 15.19
N ALA A 54 13.76 1.85 15.02
CA ALA A 54 12.97 0.74 15.56
C ALA A 54 13.18 -0.59 14.80
N GLY A 55 13.94 -0.60 13.69
CA GLY A 55 14.27 -1.81 12.93
C GLY A 55 13.42 -2.05 11.67
N ALA A 56 12.59 -1.11 11.24
CA ALA A 56 11.90 -1.22 9.97
C ALA A 56 12.88 -1.34 8.81
N THR A 57 12.52 -2.11 7.80
CA THR A 57 13.27 -2.24 6.54
C THR A 57 12.56 -1.59 5.35
N TRP A 58 11.28 -1.33 5.50
CA TRP A 58 10.42 -0.69 4.51
C TRP A 58 9.66 0.48 5.10
N LEU A 59 9.29 1.43 4.24
CA LEU A 59 8.39 2.54 4.52
C LEU A 59 7.31 2.60 3.44
N HIS A 60 6.06 2.69 3.84
CA HIS A 60 4.93 2.98 2.95
C HIS A 60 4.61 4.47 3.00
N VAL A 61 4.62 5.14 1.85
CA VAL A 61 4.39 6.58 1.74
C VAL A 61 3.23 6.86 0.80
N VAL A 62 2.23 7.60 1.27
CA VAL A 62 1.13 8.09 0.44
C VAL A 62 1.25 9.59 0.28
N ASP A 63 1.42 10.06 -0.96
CA ASP A 63 1.39 11.48 -1.30
C ASP A 63 -0.05 11.94 -1.54
N LEU A 64 -0.68 12.50 -0.51
CA LEU A 64 -2.07 12.96 -0.58
C LEU A 64 -2.23 14.24 -1.41
N ASP A 65 -1.20 15.09 -1.50
CA ASP A 65 -1.22 16.26 -2.37
C ASP A 65 -1.20 15.81 -3.84
N GLY A 66 -0.31 14.89 -4.20
CA GLY A 66 -0.28 14.29 -5.53
C GLY A 66 -1.55 13.50 -5.87
N ALA A 67 -2.19 12.87 -4.88
CA ALA A 67 -3.47 12.18 -5.07
C ALA A 67 -4.58 13.16 -5.45
N LYS A 68 -4.63 14.32 -4.79
CA LYS A 68 -5.61 15.38 -5.04
C LYS A 68 -5.28 16.14 -6.33
N ASP A 69 -4.05 16.55 -6.52
CA ASP A 69 -3.55 17.34 -7.63
C ASP A 69 -2.15 16.87 -8.05
N PRO A 70 -1.99 16.18 -9.18
CA PRO A 70 -0.68 15.65 -9.61
C PRO A 70 0.41 16.71 -9.76
N SER A 71 0.05 17.98 -10.01
CA SER A 71 1.01 19.08 -10.11
C SER A 71 1.63 19.47 -8.75
N LYS A 72 1.00 19.05 -7.64
CA LYS A 72 1.45 19.32 -6.26
C LYS A 72 2.15 18.13 -5.62
N ARG A 73 2.56 17.16 -6.42
CA ARG A 73 3.26 15.97 -5.95
C ARG A 73 4.53 16.34 -5.18
N GLN A 74 4.73 15.67 -4.06
CA GLN A 74 5.86 15.91 -3.15
C GLN A 74 7.09 15.03 -3.51
N THR A 75 7.47 14.94 -4.79
CA THR A 75 8.56 14.07 -5.27
C THR A 75 9.88 14.34 -4.55
N ALA A 76 10.23 15.62 -4.30
CA ALA A 76 11.45 15.98 -3.58
C ALA A 76 11.46 15.46 -2.12
N LEU A 77 10.30 15.42 -1.45
CA LEU A 77 10.21 14.85 -0.10
C LEU A 77 10.30 13.32 -0.13
N VAL A 78 9.71 12.68 -1.15
CA VAL A 78 9.87 11.23 -1.36
C VAL A 78 11.34 10.89 -1.62
N GLU A 79 12.06 11.68 -2.40
CA GLU A 79 13.50 11.56 -2.63
C GLU A 79 14.29 11.64 -1.31
N GLN A 80 14.02 12.65 -0.49
CA GLN A 80 14.67 12.79 0.81
C GLN A 80 14.39 11.58 1.73
N LEU A 81 13.16 11.05 1.73
CA LEU A 81 12.81 9.86 2.49
C LEU A 81 13.53 8.60 1.97
N ALA A 82 13.69 8.47 0.65
CA ALA A 82 14.36 7.33 0.03
C ALA A 82 15.89 7.38 0.20
N GLN A 83 16.49 8.57 0.11
CA GLN A 83 17.95 8.77 0.20
C GLN A 83 18.42 8.96 1.64
N GLY A 84 17.59 9.55 2.50
CA GLY A 84 17.95 9.89 3.89
C GLY A 84 17.92 8.74 4.87
N GLY A 85 17.55 7.54 4.45
CA GLY A 85 17.30 6.45 5.37
C GLY A 85 17.82 5.09 4.92
N LYS A 86 17.78 4.16 5.86
CA LYS A 86 18.03 2.74 5.65
C LYS A 86 16.77 2.00 5.17
N LEU A 87 15.70 2.75 4.86
CA LEU A 87 14.39 2.20 4.52
C LEU A 87 14.23 2.10 3.00
N LYS A 88 13.75 0.96 2.54
CA LYS A 88 13.19 0.83 1.19
C LYS A 88 11.84 1.53 1.15
N VAL A 89 11.63 2.43 0.20
CA VAL A 89 10.39 3.21 0.10
C VAL A 89 9.48 2.61 -0.97
N GLN A 90 8.24 2.33 -0.62
CA GLN A 90 7.15 2.16 -1.57
C GLN A 90 6.21 3.37 -1.48
N THR A 91 5.86 3.97 -2.61
CA THR A 91 5.10 5.22 -2.62
C THR A 91 4.06 5.27 -3.72
N GLY A 92 2.98 6.00 -3.46
CA GLY A 92 1.90 6.26 -4.40
C GLY A 92 1.17 7.56 -4.06
N GLY A 93 0.05 7.75 -4.73
CA GLY A 93 -0.79 8.94 -4.58
C GLY A 93 -0.96 9.66 -5.93
N GLY A 94 -2.05 9.37 -6.66
CA GLY A 94 -2.42 10.09 -7.88
C GLY A 94 -1.47 9.92 -9.07
N ILE A 95 -0.84 8.77 -9.24
CA ILE A 95 -0.05 8.43 -10.43
C ILE A 95 -0.99 8.31 -11.63
N ARG A 96 -0.69 9.07 -12.71
CA ARG A 96 -1.52 9.13 -13.93
C ARG A 96 -0.70 9.04 -15.22
N GLU A 97 0.63 9.19 -15.15
CA GLU A 97 1.52 9.28 -16.30
C GLU A 97 2.82 8.51 -16.07
N THR A 98 3.38 7.95 -17.13
CA THR A 98 4.65 7.21 -17.13
C THR A 98 5.80 8.03 -16.54
N ALA A 99 5.85 9.33 -16.87
CA ALA A 99 6.90 10.23 -16.37
C ALA A 99 6.93 10.33 -14.84
N GLN A 100 5.76 10.24 -14.18
CA GLN A 100 5.68 10.28 -12.72
C GLN A 100 6.25 9.01 -12.08
N ILE A 101 6.06 7.85 -12.69
CA ILE A 101 6.69 6.59 -12.25
C ILE A 101 8.20 6.70 -12.38
N THR A 102 8.68 7.13 -13.56
CA THR A 102 10.10 7.34 -13.82
C THR A 102 10.71 8.29 -12.80
N ALA A 103 10.06 9.43 -12.53
CA ALA A 103 10.54 10.42 -11.56
C ALA A 103 10.66 9.84 -10.14
N LEU A 104 9.65 9.08 -9.67
CA LEU A 104 9.68 8.48 -8.33
C LEU A 104 10.75 7.40 -8.20
N LEU A 105 10.91 6.53 -9.22
CA LEU A 105 11.97 5.52 -9.22
C LEU A 105 13.36 6.15 -9.28
N SER A 106 13.55 7.20 -10.09
CA SER A 106 14.80 7.97 -10.16
C SER A 106 15.10 8.71 -8.84
N ALA A 107 14.07 9.14 -8.11
CA ALA A 107 14.17 9.70 -6.77
C ALA A 107 14.55 8.67 -5.69
N GLY A 108 14.67 7.38 -6.04
CA GLY A 108 15.09 6.31 -5.14
C GLY A 108 13.95 5.49 -4.53
N ALA A 109 12.69 5.73 -4.94
CA ALA A 109 11.61 4.83 -4.55
C ALA A 109 11.87 3.42 -5.08
N HIS A 110 11.70 2.41 -4.24
CA HIS A 110 11.88 1.00 -4.62
C HIS A 110 10.66 0.45 -5.35
N ARG A 111 9.46 0.95 -5.01
CA ARG A 111 8.20 0.56 -5.63
C ARG A 111 7.28 1.76 -5.78
N VAL A 112 6.55 1.77 -6.89
CA VAL A 112 5.49 2.75 -7.17
C VAL A 112 4.14 2.05 -7.08
N ILE A 113 3.22 2.67 -6.35
CA ILE A 113 1.90 2.12 -6.04
C ILE A 113 0.87 2.75 -6.96
N ILE A 114 0.17 1.92 -7.71
CA ILE A 114 -0.88 2.31 -8.64
C ILE A 114 -2.24 1.90 -8.04
N GLY A 115 -3.02 2.87 -7.64
CA GLY A 115 -4.36 2.66 -7.07
C GLY A 115 -5.47 2.64 -8.13
N SER A 116 -6.45 3.51 -7.99
CA SER A 116 -7.68 3.54 -8.79
C SER A 116 -7.48 3.60 -10.30
N LEU A 117 -6.34 4.09 -10.79
CA LEU A 117 -6.04 4.11 -12.22
C LEU A 117 -6.00 2.70 -12.83
N ALA A 118 -5.57 1.70 -12.07
CA ALA A 118 -5.52 0.32 -12.55
C ALA A 118 -6.90 -0.24 -12.92
N ALA A 119 -7.95 0.21 -12.24
CA ALA A 119 -9.33 -0.13 -12.61
C ALA A 119 -9.87 0.71 -13.78
N LYS A 120 -9.39 1.95 -13.93
CA LYS A 120 -9.90 2.91 -14.94
C LYS A 120 -9.20 2.79 -16.29
N GLN A 121 -7.90 2.52 -16.30
CA GLN A 121 -7.05 2.44 -17.49
C GLN A 121 -6.15 1.19 -17.41
N PRO A 122 -6.74 -0.01 -17.44
CA PRO A 122 -6.00 -1.25 -17.22
C PRO A 122 -4.96 -1.55 -18.31
N GLU A 123 -5.19 -1.11 -19.54
CA GLU A 123 -4.25 -1.28 -20.65
C GLU A 123 -2.96 -0.50 -20.38
N LEU A 124 -3.06 0.77 -19.99
CA LEU A 124 -1.93 1.61 -19.63
C LEU A 124 -1.13 1.01 -18.45
N VAL A 125 -1.83 0.50 -17.44
CA VAL A 125 -1.16 -0.10 -16.27
C VAL A 125 -0.52 -1.45 -16.63
N THR A 126 -1.09 -2.19 -17.58
CA THR A 126 -0.47 -3.39 -18.16
C THR A 126 0.86 -3.05 -18.84
N GLU A 127 0.91 -1.98 -19.64
CA GLU A 127 2.14 -1.47 -20.26
C GLU A 127 3.18 -1.07 -19.19
N TRP A 128 2.77 -0.44 -18.11
CA TRP A 128 3.67 -0.07 -17.01
C TRP A 128 4.25 -1.30 -16.30
N LEU A 129 3.45 -2.34 -16.07
CA LEU A 129 3.95 -3.61 -15.51
C LEU A 129 5.03 -4.24 -16.43
N GLN A 130 4.83 -4.16 -17.74
CA GLN A 130 5.80 -4.67 -18.73
C GLN A 130 7.06 -3.78 -18.81
N GLN A 131 6.89 -2.46 -18.75
CA GLN A 131 7.97 -1.48 -18.88
C GLN A 131 8.87 -1.42 -17.65
N PHE A 132 8.27 -1.31 -16.45
CA PHE A 132 9.01 -1.11 -15.20
C PHE A 132 9.27 -2.42 -14.45
N GLY A 133 8.54 -3.46 -14.79
CA GLY A 133 8.65 -4.77 -14.14
C GLY A 133 7.82 -4.90 -12.87
N SER A 134 7.49 -6.14 -12.57
CA SER A 134 6.60 -6.52 -11.47
C SER A 134 7.18 -6.29 -10.07
N GLU A 135 8.48 -6.08 -9.94
CA GLU A 135 9.11 -5.77 -8.65
C GLU A 135 9.03 -4.27 -8.30
N GLN A 136 8.86 -3.40 -9.30
CA GLN A 136 8.76 -1.95 -9.10
C GLN A 136 7.33 -1.42 -9.07
N ILE A 137 6.36 -2.19 -9.55
CA ILE A 137 4.94 -1.78 -9.57
C ILE A 137 4.14 -2.62 -8.59
N ILE A 138 3.36 -1.92 -7.75
CA ILE A 138 2.35 -2.52 -6.87
C ILE A 138 0.98 -2.05 -7.35
N LEU A 139 0.04 -2.96 -7.53
CA LEU A 139 -1.36 -2.58 -7.70
C LEU A 139 -2.05 -2.52 -6.34
N ALA A 140 -2.74 -1.41 -6.10
CA ALA A 140 -3.39 -1.14 -4.82
C ALA A 140 -4.91 -1.00 -4.99
N PRO A 141 -5.65 -2.12 -5.14
CA PRO A 141 -7.10 -2.09 -5.12
C PRO A 141 -7.61 -1.78 -3.72
N ASP A 142 -8.42 -0.73 -3.63
CA ASP A 142 -9.27 -0.46 -2.48
C ASP A 142 -10.56 -1.25 -2.65
N VAL A 143 -10.99 -1.99 -1.64
CA VAL A 143 -12.12 -2.91 -1.77
C VAL A 143 -13.16 -2.70 -0.67
N ARG A 144 -14.40 -3.01 -1.02
CA ARG A 144 -15.52 -3.16 -0.09
C ARG A 144 -16.26 -4.46 -0.41
N LEU A 145 -16.69 -5.17 0.61
CA LEU A 145 -17.56 -6.33 0.42
C LEU A 145 -18.96 -5.84 0.01
N ASP A 146 -19.53 -6.46 -1.03
CA ASP A 146 -20.94 -6.27 -1.38
C ASP A 146 -21.87 -7.09 -0.46
N GLU A 147 -23.19 -7.03 -0.68
CA GLU A 147 -24.18 -7.74 0.13
C GLU A 147 -24.01 -9.27 0.06
N ALA A 148 -23.43 -9.80 -1.01
CA ALA A 148 -23.09 -11.21 -1.15
C ALA A 148 -21.73 -11.58 -0.54
N GLY A 149 -21.02 -10.62 0.07
CA GLY A 149 -19.68 -10.82 0.63
C GLY A 149 -18.56 -10.86 -0.42
N ILE A 150 -18.83 -10.45 -1.66
CA ILE A 150 -17.84 -10.42 -2.73
C ILE A 150 -17.04 -9.11 -2.64
N PRO A 151 -15.69 -9.16 -2.61
CA PRO A 151 -14.87 -7.95 -2.63
C PRO A 151 -15.00 -7.23 -3.98
N ARG A 152 -15.49 -5.99 -3.97
CA ARG A 152 -15.61 -5.11 -5.13
C ARG A 152 -14.57 -4.01 -5.07
N VAL A 153 -13.92 -3.75 -6.20
CA VAL A 153 -12.95 -2.66 -6.32
C VAL A 153 -13.66 -1.32 -6.30
N ALA A 154 -13.24 -0.44 -5.41
CA ALA A 154 -13.72 0.94 -5.31
C ALA A 154 -12.90 1.87 -6.21
N ALA A 155 -13.53 2.96 -6.65
CA ALA A 155 -12.89 4.02 -7.41
C ALA A 155 -13.24 5.40 -6.82
N ALA A 156 -12.63 6.46 -7.39
CA ALA A 156 -12.91 7.86 -7.06
C ALA A 156 -12.83 8.19 -5.56
N GLY A 157 -11.74 7.77 -4.89
CA GLY A 157 -11.57 8.07 -3.46
C GLY A 157 -12.62 7.40 -2.58
N TRP A 158 -12.98 6.13 -2.91
CA TRP A 158 -13.92 5.26 -2.18
C TRP A 158 -15.41 5.60 -2.33
N GLN A 159 -15.74 6.58 -3.18
CA GLN A 159 -17.12 7.06 -3.35
C GLN A 159 -17.94 6.21 -4.33
N GLU A 160 -17.27 5.55 -5.26
CA GLU A 160 -17.92 4.76 -6.32
C GLU A 160 -17.50 3.30 -6.24
N SER A 161 -18.46 2.38 -6.42
CA SER A 161 -18.16 0.97 -6.73
C SER A 161 -18.00 0.83 -8.23
N THR A 162 -16.92 0.21 -8.67
CA THR A 162 -16.72 -0.09 -10.10
C THR A 162 -17.59 -1.26 -10.59
N GLY A 163 -18.23 -1.99 -9.67
CA GLY A 163 -18.87 -3.29 -9.96
C GLY A 163 -17.87 -4.41 -10.24
N LEU A 164 -16.58 -4.10 -10.41
CA LEU A 164 -15.52 -5.07 -10.73
C LEU A 164 -15.17 -5.91 -9.50
N ALA A 165 -15.27 -7.23 -9.61
CA ALA A 165 -14.79 -8.12 -8.55
C ALA A 165 -13.26 -8.04 -8.43
N LEU A 166 -12.74 -8.16 -7.20
CA LEU A 166 -11.29 -8.14 -6.94
C LEU A 166 -10.56 -9.24 -7.71
N ASP A 167 -11.17 -10.42 -7.82
CA ASP A 167 -10.59 -11.53 -8.56
C ASP A 167 -10.44 -11.23 -10.06
N ASP A 168 -11.46 -10.63 -10.67
CA ASP A 168 -11.41 -10.23 -12.08
C ASP A 168 -10.39 -9.11 -12.31
N PHE A 169 -10.30 -8.17 -11.37
CA PHE A 169 -9.24 -7.15 -11.37
C PHE A 169 -7.84 -7.80 -11.36
N ILE A 170 -7.58 -8.72 -10.44
CA ILE A 170 -6.27 -9.39 -10.34
C ILE A 170 -5.98 -10.21 -11.60
N ASN A 171 -6.94 -11.03 -12.05
CA ASN A 171 -6.79 -11.89 -13.21
C ASN A 171 -6.42 -11.13 -14.49
N ARG A 172 -6.88 -9.88 -14.63
CA ARG A 172 -6.55 -9.02 -15.78
C ARG A 172 -5.05 -8.74 -15.89
N PHE A 173 -4.34 -8.62 -14.75
CA PHE A 173 -2.93 -8.23 -14.73
C PHE A 173 -1.96 -9.42 -14.55
N LEU A 174 -2.44 -10.63 -14.24
CA LEU A 174 -1.57 -11.80 -14.13
C LEU A 174 -0.77 -12.08 -15.41
N PRO A 175 -1.34 -11.96 -16.63
CA PRO A 175 -0.58 -12.17 -17.87
C PRO A 175 0.54 -11.14 -18.09
N ALA A 176 0.42 -9.94 -17.48
CA ALA A 176 1.45 -8.91 -17.51
C ALA A 176 2.55 -9.11 -16.45
N GLY A 177 2.48 -10.21 -15.69
CA GLY A 177 3.48 -10.53 -14.68
C GLY A 177 3.24 -9.87 -13.32
N LEU A 178 2.01 -9.48 -12.99
CA LEU A 178 1.66 -8.94 -11.67
C LEU A 178 2.20 -9.82 -10.55
N ARG A 179 2.87 -9.21 -9.56
CA ARG A 179 3.41 -9.89 -8.37
C ARG A 179 2.99 -9.28 -7.05
N HIS A 180 2.84 -7.97 -6.97
CA HIS A 180 2.57 -7.26 -5.73
C HIS A 180 1.18 -6.65 -5.72
N ILE A 181 0.38 -7.02 -4.74
CA ILE A 181 -0.93 -6.44 -4.44
C ILE A 181 -0.91 -5.86 -3.04
N LEU A 182 -1.32 -4.60 -2.92
CA LEU A 182 -1.66 -3.96 -1.65
C LEU A 182 -3.18 -3.83 -1.62
N CYS A 183 -3.85 -4.71 -0.88
CA CYS A 183 -5.31 -4.72 -0.82
C CYS A 183 -5.79 -4.00 0.45
N THR A 184 -6.57 -2.93 0.29
CA THR A 184 -7.15 -2.17 1.41
C THR A 184 -8.63 -2.50 1.56
N ASP A 185 -9.02 -3.06 2.71
CA ASP A 185 -10.44 -3.09 3.09
C ASP A 185 -10.84 -1.71 3.63
N ILE A 186 -11.50 -0.90 2.78
CA ILE A 186 -11.90 0.47 3.10
C ILE A 186 -12.99 0.56 4.18
N SER A 187 -13.67 -0.54 4.47
CA SER A 187 -14.63 -0.58 5.58
C SER A 187 -13.95 -0.61 6.94
N ARG A 188 -12.68 -0.93 6.99
CA ARG A 188 -11.85 -1.07 8.20
C ARG A 188 -10.72 -0.05 8.30
N ASP A 189 -10.34 0.59 7.16
CA ASP A 189 -9.21 1.50 7.17
C ASP A 189 -9.43 2.69 8.10
N GLY A 190 -8.39 2.98 8.89
CA GLY A 190 -8.41 4.04 9.88
C GLY A 190 -9.30 3.80 11.11
N LYS A 191 -10.01 2.66 11.24
CA LYS A 191 -11.00 2.42 12.33
C LYS A 191 -10.45 1.68 13.53
N LEU A 192 -9.25 1.07 13.46
CA LEU A 192 -8.71 0.24 14.54
C LEU A 192 -9.69 -0.88 14.97
N SER A 193 -10.35 -1.52 14.02
CA SER A 193 -11.40 -2.54 14.25
C SER A 193 -10.95 -3.96 13.95
N GLY A 194 -9.66 -4.16 13.75
CA GLY A 194 -9.06 -5.42 13.28
C GLY A 194 -9.10 -5.53 11.74
N PRO A 195 -8.14 -6.23 11.13
CA PRO A 195 -8.08 -6.44 9.68
C PRO A 195 -9.11 -7.45 9.21
N ASN A 196 -9.42 -7.46 7.91
CA ASN A 196 -10.27 -8.48 7.30
C ASN A 196 -9.45 -9.75 6.97
N SER A 197 -9.09 -10.52 8.00
CA SER A 197 -8.25 -11.71 7.84
C SER A 197 -8.84 -12.76 6.89
N ALA A 198 -10.17 -12.87 6.82
CA ALA A 198 -10.85 -13.79 5.90
C ALA A 198 -10.61 -13.40 4.44
N LEU A 199 -10.67 -12.10 4.11
CA LEU A 199 -10.36 -11.58 2.78
C LEU A 199 -8.93 -11.96 2.38
N TYR A 200 -7.94 -11.69 3.24
CA TYR A 200 -6.54 -11.96 2.93
C TYR A 200 -6.22 -13.45 2.82
N ALA A 201 -6.81 -14.29 3.68
CA ALA A 201 -6.67 -15.74 3.58
C ALA A 201 -7.22 -16.29 2.25
N GLN A 202 -8.36 -15.76 1.78
CA GLN A 202 -8.94 -16.13 0.49
C GLN A 202 -8.03 -15.69 -0.67
N LEU A 203 -7.50 -14.46 -0.63
CA LEU A 203 -6.59 -13.93 -1.66
C LEU A 203 -5.32 -14.76 -1.77
N VAL A 204 -4.66 -15.06 -0.64
CA VAL A 204 -3.43 -15.86 -0.63
C VAL A 204 -3.70 -17.28 -1.14
N LYS A 205 -4.81 -17.89 -0.73
CA LYS A 205 -5.20 -19.23 -1.22
C LYS A 205 -5.47 -19.23 -2.73
N LYS A 206 -6.13 -18.19 -3.25
CA LYS A 206 -6.52 -18.11 -4.66
C LYS A 206 -5.36 -17.71 -5.57
N PHE A 207 -4.46 -16.86 -5.08
CA PHE A 207 -3.34 -16.29 -5.83
C PHE A 207 -2.00 -16.53 -5.11
N PRO A 208 -1.56 -17.79 -4.94
CA PRO A 208 -0.40 -18.13 -4.10
C PRO A 208 0.95 -17.61 -4.65
N ALA A 209 1.00 -17.19 -5.92
CA ALA A 209 2.18 -16.59 -6.52
C ALA A 209 2.29 -15.08 -6.26
N LEU A 210 1.25 -14.43 -5.70
CA LEU A 210 1.25 -13.02 -5.43
C LEU A 210 1.75 -12.69 -4.03
N HIS A 211 2.47 -11.59 -3.92
CA HIS A 211 2.82 -10.95 -2.66
C HIS A 211 1.68 -10.06 -2.20
N ILE A 212 0.88 -10.52 -1.22
CA ILE A 212 -0.27 -9.80 -0.71
C ILE A 212 0.13 -8.97 0.50
N GLN A 213 -0.02 -7.65 0.40
CA GLN A 213 0.09 -6.71 1.51
C GLN A 213 -1.32 -6.39 2.02
N ALA A 214 -1.60 -6.73 3.26
CA ALA A 214 -2.86 -6.44 3.93
C ALA A 214 -2.87 -4.98 4.41
N SER A 215 -3.95 -4.26 4.14
CA SER A 215 -4.12 -2.86 4.54
C SER A 215 -5.51 -2.60 5.12
N GLY A 216 -5.55 -1.79 6.18
CA GLY A 216 -6.78 -1.40 6.85
C GLY A 216 -7.08 -2.22 8.13
N GLY A 217 -7.38 -1.50 9.20
CA GLY A 217 -7.97 -2.05 10.42
C GLY A 217 -7.01 -2.52 11.51
N VAL A 218 -5.73 -2.76 11.25
CA VAL A 218 -4.77 -3.24 12.29
C VAL A 218 -4.84 -2.35 13.53
N ALA A 219 -5.11 -2.98 14.69
CA ALA A 219 -5.30 -2.31 15.97
C ALA A 219 -4.44 -2.89 17.11
N SER A 220 -3.93 -4.12 16.95
CA SER A 220 -3.22 -4.85 17.99
C SER A 220 -2.14 -5.77 17.42
N LEU A 221 -1.22 -6.24 18.27
CA LEU A 221 -0.24 -7.28 17.91
C LEU A 221 -0.93 -8.62 17.58
N ALA A 222 -2.09 -8.90 18.18
CA ALA A 222 -2.88 -10.07 17.85
C ALA A 222 -3.35 -10.06 16.40
N ASP A 223 -3.72 -8.88 15.88
CA ASP A 223 -4.11 -8.72 14.48
C ASP A 223 -2.96 -9.04 13.52
N LEU A 224 -1.74 -8.61 13.85
CA LEU A 224 -0.55 -8.93 13.05
C LEU A 224 -0.25 -10.43 13.04
N ARG A 225 -0.38 -11.09 14.20
CA ARG A 225 -0.23 -12.55 14.27
C ARG A 225 -1.29 -13.27 13.44
N ILE A 226 -2.54 -12.82 13.47
CA ILE A 226 -3.61 -13.36 12.63
C ILE A 226 -3.27 -13.16 11.14
N LEU A 227 -2.86 -11.97 10.73
CA LEU A 227 -2.46 -11.70 9.34
C LEU A 227 -1.31 -12.62 8.88
N LYS A 228 -0.35 -12.87 9.75
CA LYS A 228 0.75 -13.80 9.46
C LYS A 228 0.23 -15.21 9.18
N THR A 229 -0.78 -15.70 9.93
CA THR A 229 -1.39 -17.02 9.69
C THR A 229 -2.18 -17.11 8.38
N THR A 230 -2.59 -15.98 7.78
CA THR A 230 -3.24 -15.98 6.48
C THR A 230 -2.28 -16.25 5.32
N GLY A 231 -0.96 -16.16 5.56
CA GLY A 231 0.05 -16.22 4.51
C GLY A 231 0.29 -14.87 3.80
N SER A 232 -0.28 -13.76 4.31
CA SER A 232 0.01 -12.42 3.80
C SER A 232 1.51 -12.13 3.89
N THR A 233 2.09 -11.60 2.83
CA THR A 233 3.53 -11.29 2.76
C THR A 233 3.88 -9.96 3.37
N GLY A 234 2.88 -9.11 3.65
CA GLY A 234 3.07 -7.82 4.29
C GLY A 234 1.82 -7.28 4.96
N ALA A 235 2.01 -6.34 5.89
CA ALA A 235 0.95 -5.58 6.54
C ALA A 235 1.31 -4.10 6.59
N ILE A 236 0.38 -3.24 6.14
CA ILE A 236 0.49 -1.79 6.26
C ILE A 236 -0.01 -1.40 7.66
N VAL A 237 0.83 -0.72 8.42
CA VAL A 237 0.51 -0.28 9.77
C VAL A 237 0.68 1.23 9.88
N GLY A 238 -0.44 1.93 9.98
CA GLY A 238 -0.48 3.39 10.09
C GLY A 238 -0.97 3.81 11.47
N ARG A 239 -2.29 4.07 11.58
CA ARG A 239 -2.92 4.69 12.74
C ARG A 239 -2.56 4.04 14.08
N ALA A 240 -2.44 2.71 14.13
CA ALA A 240 -2.12 2.00 15.37
C ALA A 240 -0.77 2.42 15.97
N LEU A 241 0.25 2.72 15.13
CA LEU A 241 1.55 3.23 15.60
C LEU A 241 1.42 4.65 16.17
N TYR A 242 0.72 5.53 15.48
CA TYR A 242 0.54 6.92 15.92
C TYR A 242 -0.37 7.07 17.15
N GLU A 243 -1.32 6.13 17.34
CA GLU A 243 -2.19 6.07 18.52
C GLU A 243 -1.58 5.21 19.64
N HIS A 244 -0.28 4.84 19.52
CA HIS A 244 0.49 4.08 20.51
C HIS A 244 -0.23 2.80 21.00
N LYS A 245 -0.91 2.08 20.09
CA LYS A 245 -1.53 0.79 20.42
C LYS A 245 -0.51 -0.30 20.69
N PHE A 246 0.64 -0.18 20.06
CA PHE A 246 1.86 -0.97 20.25
C PHE A 246 3.03 -0.20 19.62
N THR A 247 4.25 -0.57 19.96
CA THR A 247 5.45 -0.02 19.35
C THR A 247 5.78 -0.73 18.03
N LEU A 248 6.50 -0.03 17.13
CA LEU A 248 6.95 -0.68 15.89
C LEU A 248 7.90 -1.86 16.17
N ALA A 249 8.75 -1.75 17.18
CA ALA A 249 9.64 -2.85 17.59
C ALA A 249 8.86 -4.11 18.00
N GLU A 250 7.77 -3.98 18.76
CA GLU A 250 6.88 -5.10 19.09
C GLU A 250 6.19 -5.68 17.86
N ALA A 251 5.77 -4.84 16.91
CA ALA A 251 5.18 -5.28 15.65
C ALA A 251 6.15 -6.09 14.79
N LEU A 252 7.41 -5.66 14.72
CA LEU A 252 8.48 -6.33 13.97
C LEU A 252 8.90 -7.67 14.61
N ALA A 253 8.69 -7.83 15.92
CA ALA A 253 8.97 -9.06 16.65
C ALA A 253 7.83 -10.10 16.58
N CYS A 254 6.65 -9.73 16.04
CA CYS A 254 5.54 -10.65 15.81
C CYS A 254 5.84 -11.57 14.63
#